data_3083638133ad60723a4af5c2c3d1f028
#
_entry.id   3083638133ad60723a4af5c2c3d1f028
#
_cell.length_a   1.000
_cell.length_b   1.000
_cell.length_c   1.000
_cell.angle_alpha   90.00
_cell.angle_beta   90.00
_cell.angle_gamma   90.00
#
_symmetry.space_group_name_H-M   'P 1'
#
loop_
_entity.id
_entity.type
_entity.pdbx_description
1 polymer ?
#
loop_
_entity_poly.entity_id
_entity_poly.type
_entity_poly.pdbx_seq_one_letter_code
_entity_poly.pdbx_strand_id
1 'polypeptide(L)'
;MTFSVGSVWHATQAVVRRDWQIYAVVLAAFSVLPALVLQMTVQMPSLDHPEVRLGVAGWSFLVANYVLALIGTLTVAALAGAAAEAPGQSVGSVLAGTVKPMLKLLAASLLAFLIMTVVLAVAAVVLALLAGLIGGLFGVELPDAQSAGSMLLIFAIIAAIMIVEFFVTLRLSALPGIALFERIGIFASLRRTWRLTRGHMLTLLALALIYILAAALIVALVYFGTQKFGPPADSLPAFAIAALLLLPSLALNIYFSAAMGTVYRLLAGTEAEAA
;
A
#
# COMPACT_ATOMS: atom_id res chain seq x y z
N MET A 1 12.71 24.22 0.93
CA MET A 1 11.49 23.93 0.09
C MET A 1 10.34 23.51 1.00
N THR A 2 9.14 24.08 0.85
CA THR A 2 7.99 23.67 1.68
C THR A 2 7.43 22.34 1.21
N PHE A 3 7.23 21.39 2.14
CA PHE A 3 6.56 20.12 1.86
C PHE A 3 5.05 20.36 1.68
N SER A 4 4.56 20.21 0.47
CA SER A 4 3.15 20.41 0.08
C SER A 4 2.71 19.38 -0.95
N VAL A 5 1.41 19.19 -1.14
CA VAL A 5 0.86 18.32 -2.19
C VAL A 5 1.39 18.74 -3.57
N GLY A 6 1.42 20.06 -3.84
CA GLY A 6 1.93 20.58 -5.10
C GLY A 6 3.41 20.28 -5.32
N SER A 7 4.27 20.46 -4.30
CA SER A 7 5.70 20.17 -4.43
C SER A 7 5.96 18.68 -4.68
N VAL A 8 5.25 17.78 -3.99
CA VAL A 8 5.34 16.33 -4.23
C VAL A 8 4.86 15.99 -5.63
N TRP A 9 3.71 16.55 -6.05
CA TRP A 9 3.16 16.30 -7.38
C TRP A 9 4.13 16.72 -8.49
N HIS A 10 4.63 17.95 -8.45
CA HIS A 10 5.57 18.46 -9.46
C HIS A 10 6.88 17.67 -9.48
N ALA A 11 7.45 17.36 -8.33
CA ALA A 11 8.66 16.56 -8.24
C ALA A 11 8.45 15.15 -8.81
N THR A 12 7.33 14.49 -8.46
CA THR A 12 6.99 13.16 -8.99
C THR A 12 6.76 13.20 -10.49
N GLN A 13 6.01 14.20 -10.98
CA GLN A 13 5.73 14.36 -12.40
C GLN A 13 7.01 14.60 -13.22
N ALA A 14 7.94 15.40 -12.72
CA ALA A 14 9.21 15.64 -13.39
C ALA A 14 10.03 14.35 -13.57
N VAL A 15 10.11 13.54 -12.51
CA VAL A 15 10.84 12.27 -12.52
C VAL A 15 10.13 11.24 -13.41
N VAL A 16 8.82 11.12 -13.31
CA VAL A 16 8.04 10.19 -14.14
C VAL A 16 8.12 10.56 -15.61
N ARG A 17 7.97 11.83 -15.98
CA ARG A 17 8.09 12.25 -17.40
C ARG A 17 9.43 11.91 -18.01
N ARG A 18 10.50 11.96 -17.23
CA ARG A 18 11.84 11.65 -17.70
C ARG A 18 12.05 10.15 -17.91
N ASP A 19 11.63 9.31 -16.97
CA ASP A 19 12.05 7.91 -16.89
C ASP A 19 10.87 6.92 -16.92
N TRP A 20 9.66 7.33 -17.37
CA TRP A 20 8.44 6.51 -17.32
C TRP A 20 8.57 5.16 -18.02
N GLN A 21 9.34 5.08 -19.11
CA GLN A 21 9.56 3.84 -19.84
C GLN A 21 10.29 2.79 -18.98
N ILE A 22 11.31 3.23 -18.25
CA ILE A 22 12.07 2.36 -17.36
C ILE A 22 11.17 1.88 -16.23
N TYR A 23 10.38 2.79 -15.63
CA TYR A 23 9.44 2.45 -14.56
C TYR A 23 8.35 1.49 -15.03
N ALA A 24 7.82 1.70 -16.23
CA ALA A 24 6.83 0.82 -16.83
C ALA A 24 7.38 -0.60 -17.04
N VAL A 25 8.59 -0.73 -17.57
CA VAL A 25 9.24 -2.04 -17.77
C VAL A 25 9.48 -2.74 -16.43
N VAL A 26 10.01 -2.04 -15.43
CA VAL A 26 10.26 -2.60 -14.10
C VAL A 26 8.96 -3.07 -13.47
N LEU A 27 7.92 -2.23 -13.43
CA LEU A 27 6.63 -2.61 -12.81
C LEU A 27 5.87 -3.66 -13.63
N ALA A 28 5.96 -3.63 -14.96
CA ALA A 28 5.41 -4.70 -15.79
C ALA A 28 6.04 -6.04 -15.46
N ALA A 29 7.36 -6.10 -15.36
CA ALA A 29 8.09 -7.34 -15.07
C ALA A 29 7.84 -7.87 -13.63
N PHE A 30 7.77 -6.99 -12.64
CA PHE A 30 7.71 -7.38 -11.23
C PHE A 30 6.31 -7.33 -10.60
N SER A 31 5.36 -6.64 -11.21
CA SER A 31 3.99 -6.52 -10.68
C SER A 31 2.95 -7.08 -11.64
N VAL A 32 2.94 -6.64 -12.90
CA VAL A 32 1.86 -6.99 -13.84
C VAL A 32 1.99 -8.42 -14.33
N LEU A 33 3.15 -8.84 -14.82
CA LEU A 33 3.35 -10.21 -15.33
C LEU A 33 3.13 -11.26 -14.25
N PRO A 34 3.70 -11.15 -13.03
CA PRO A 34 3.40 -12.11 -11.97
C PRO A 34 1.93 -12.15 -11.57
N ALA A 35 1.24 -10.99 -11.55
CA ALA A 35 -0.19 -10.94 -11.26
C ALA A 35 -1.03 -11.63 -12.34
N LEU A 36 -0.68 -11.47 -13.62
CA LEU A 36 -1.33 -12.17 -14.72
C LEU A 36 -1.12 -13.69 -14.63
N VAL A 37 0.12 -14.13 -14.35
CA VAL A 37 0.42 -15.56 -14.14
C VAL A 37 -0.39 -16.10 -12.97
N LEU A 38 -0.50 -15.35 -11.87
CA LEU A 38 -1.29 -15.73 -10.71
C LEU A 38 -2.78 -15.92 -11.09
N GLN A 39 -3.36 -14.97 -11.82
CA GLN A 39 -4.75 -15.06 -12.28
C GLN A 39 -5.00 -16.28 -13.19
N MET A 40 -4.02 -16.64 -14.00
CA MET A 40 -4.16 -17.80 -14.92
C MET A 40 -3.94 -19.14 -14.21
N THR A 41 -3.23 -19.18 -13.10
CA THR A 41 -2.80 -20.42 -12.44
C THR A 41 -3.58 -20.74 -11.17
N VAL A 42 -4.14 -19.73 -10.49
CA VAL A 42 -4.78 -19.86 -9.20
C VAL A 42 -6.22 -19.38 -9.30
N GLN A 43 -7.17 -20.29 -9.05
CA GLN A 43 -8.57 -19.91 -8.87
C GLN A 43 -8.69 -19.15 -7.54
N MET A 44 -9.09 -17.88 -7.63
CA MET A 44 -9.33 -17.06 -6.45
C MET A 44 -10.75 -17.27 -5.93
N PRO A 45 -10.95 -17.29 -4.59
CA PRO A 45 -12.29 -17.22 -4.03
C PRO A 45 -13.01 -15.98 -4.58
N SER A 46 -14.23 -16.16 -5.04
CA SER A 46 -15.09 -15.08 -5.53
C SER A 46 -16.42 -15.10 -4.78
N LEU A 47 -17.23 -14.07 -4.94
CA LEU A 47 -18.58 -14.04 -4.37
C LEU A 47 -19.46 -15.15 -4.93
N ASP A 48 -19.21 -15.56 -6.19
CA ASP A 48 -19.96 -16.63 -6.88
C ASP A 48 -19.44 -18.02 -6.51
N HIS A 49 -18.18 -18.13 -6.05
CA HIS A 49 -17.51 -19.37 -5.70
C HIS A 49 -16.76 -19.23 -4.36
N PRO A 50 -17.48 -19.02 -3.24
CA PRO A 50 -16.86 -18.84 -1.92
C PRO A 50 -16.24 -20.13 -1.37
N GLU A 51 -16.62 -21.30 -1.92
CA GLU A 51 -16.09 -22.62 -1.55
C GLU A 51 -14.66 -22.87 -2.02
N VAL A 52 -14.15 -22.08 -2.96
CA VAL A 52 -12.77 -22.18 -3.45
C VAL A 52 -11.82 -21.83 -2.33
N ARG A 53 -11.06 -22.82 -1.84
CA ARG A 53 -10.04 -22.63 -0.82
C ARG A 53 -8.66 -22.57 -1.46
N LEU A 54 -7.92 -21.53 -1.10
CA LEU A 54 -6.52 -21.45 -1.50
C LEU A 54 -5.73 -22.52 -0.73
N GLY A 55 -5.22 -23.51 -1.46
CA GLY A 55 -4.25 -24.45 -0.90
C GLY A 55 -2.90 -23.79 -0.64
N VAL A 56 -1.94 -24.56 -0.07
CA VAL A 56 -0.58 -24.08 0.20
C VAL A 56 0.07 -23.45 -1.02
N ALA A 57 -0.11 -24.06 -2.21
CA ALA A 57 0.42 -23.53 -3.47
C ALA A 57 -0.16 -22.15 -3.79
N GLY A 58 -1.48 -21.95 -3.66
CA GLY A 58 -2.12 -20.64 -3.90
C GLY A 58 -1.60 -19.56 -2.96
N TRP A 59 -1.46 -19.85 -1.68
CA TRP A 59 -0.86 -18.93 -0.71
C TRP A 59 0.61 -18.62 -1.04
N SER A 60 1.39 -19.62 -1.44
CA SER A 60 2.79 -19.42 -1.85
C SER A 60 2.91 -18.51 -3.07
N PHE A 61 2.03 -18.66 -4.07
CA PHE A 61 1.96 -17.78 -5.23
C PHE A 61 1.57 -16.35 -4.87
N LEU A 62 0.61 -16.17 -3.97
CA LEU A 62 0.21 -14.84 -3.48
C LEU A 62 1.38 -14.13 -2.79
N VAL A 63 2.06 -14.82 -1.90
CA VAL A 63 3.23 -14.27 -1.19
C VAL A 63 4.36 -13.94 -2.18
N ALA A 64 4.65 -14.83 -3.13
CA ALA A 64 5.65 -14.58 -4.15
C ALA A 64 5.31 -13.36 -5.02
N ASN A 65 4.07 -13.24 -5.46
CA ASN A 65 3.57 -12.10 -6.22
C ASN A 65 3.70 -10.79 -5.42
N TYR A 66 3.33 -10.79 -4.14
CA TYR A 66 3.48 -9.63 -3.26
C TYR A 66 4.95 -9.21 -3.11
N VAL A 67 5.85 -10.17 -2.90
CA VAL A 67 7.31 -9.91 -2.78
C VAL A 67 7.86 -9.31 -4.08
N LEU A 68 7.50 -9.89 -5.23
CA LEU A 68 7.92 -9.36 -6.54
C LEU A 68 7.39 -7.94 -6.77
N ALA A 69 6.11 -7.70 -6.51
CA ALA A 69 5.52 -6.36 -6.63
C ALA A 69 6.22 -5.34 -5.72
N LEU A 70 6.58 -5.73 -4.50
CA LEU A 70 7.33 -4.89 -3.57
C LEU A 70 8.74 -4.57 -4.10
N ILE A 71 9.44 -5.54 -4.67
CA ILE A 71 10.75 -5.32 -5.33
C ILE A 71 10.61 -4.30 -6.45
N GLY A 72 9.64 -4.46 -7.33
CA GLY A 72 9.36 -3.52 -8.42
C GLY A 72 9.09 -2.10 -7.92
N THR A 73 8.19 -1.97 -6.94
CA THR A 73 7.83 -0.69 -6.32
C THR A 73 9.04 0.00 -5.68
N LEU A 74 9.83 -0.72 -4.90
CA LEU A 74 11.03 -0.18 -4.26
C LEU A 74 12.12 0.19 -5.28
N THR A 75 12.26 -0.60 -6.35
CA THR A 75 13.22 -0.28 -7.42
C THR A 75 12.85 1.04 -8.11
N VAL A 76 11.58 1.23 -8.43
CA VAL A 76 11.10 2.51 -9.00
C VAL A 76 11.27 3.65 -8.00
N ALA A 77 10.94 3.45 -6.71
CA ALA A 77 11.14 4.46 -5.67
C ALA A 77 12.63 4.83 -5.50
N ALA A 78 13.54 3.85 -5.58
CA ALA A 78 14.98 4.06 -5.52
C ALA A 78 15.49 4.82 -6.74
N LEU A 79 15.06 4.44 -7.96
CA LEU A 79 15.39 5.14 -9.19
C LEU A 79 14.88 6.59 -9.15
N ALA A 80 13.64 6.80 -8.73
CA ALA A 80 13.05 8.13 -8.61
C ALA A 80 13.77 9.00 -7.57
N GLY A 81 14.16 8.41 -6.45
CA GLY A 81 14.92 9.10 -5.42
C GLY A 81 16.37 9.39 -5.83
N ALA A 82 17.07 8.44 -6.44
CA ALA A 82 18.46 8.60 -6.88
C ALA A 82 18.60 9.48 -8.14
N ALA A 83 17.55 9.62 -8.91
CA ALA A 83 17.56 10.32 -10.20
C ALA A 83 18.04 11.78 -10.15
N ALA A 84 18.01 12.40 -8.97
CA ALA A 84 18.52 13.76 -8.77
C ALA A 84 19.98 13.79 -8.31
N GLU A 85 20.51 12.69 -7.76
CA GLU A 85 21.86 12.65 -7.19
C GLU A 85 22.90 11.99 -8.11
N ALA A 86 22.46 11.01 -8.90
CA ALA A 86 23.34 10.28 -9.82
C ALA A 86 22.59 9.90 -11.11
N PRO A 87 22.52 10.80 -12.10
CA PRO A 87 21.95 10.47 -13.39
C PRO A 87 22.77 9.38 -14.08
N GLY A 88 22.11 8.32 -14.56
CA GLY A 88 22.75 7.25 -15.33
C GLY A 88 23.01 5.95 -14.57
N GLN A 89 22.49 5.76 -13.37
CA GLN A 89 22.56 4.45 -12.69
C GLN A 89 21.82 3.38 -13.51
N SER A 90 22.45 2.22 -13.71
CA SER A 90 21.82 1.10 -14.39
C SER A 90 20.71 0.49 -13.52
N VAL A 91 19.60 0.10 -14.14
CA VAL A 91 18.47 -0.57 -13.46
C VAL A 91 18.96 -1.81 -12.69
N GLY A 92 19.90 -2.56 -13.27
CA GLY A 92 20.45 -3.77 -12.63
C GLY A 92 21.20 -3.47 -11.33
N SER A 93 21.99 -2.40 -11.27
CA SER A 93 22.71 -2.01 -10.04
C SER A 93 21.75 -1.54 -8.95
N VAL A 94 20.70 -0.79 -9.32
CA VAL A 94 19.66 -0.35 -8.38
C VAL A 94 18.84 -1.53 -7.89
N LEU A 95 18.46 -2.45 -8.78
CA LEU A 95 17.72 -3.67 -8.43
C LEU A 95 18.51 -4.52 -7.42
N ALA A 96 19.79 -4.77 -7.69
CA ALA A 96 20.65 -5.50 -6.75
C ALA A 96 20.77 -4.78 -5.40
N GLY A 97 20.80 -3.45 -5.41
CA GLY A 97 20.85 -2.60 -4.22
C GLY A 97 19.54 -2.59 -3.40
N THR A 98 18.38 -2.95 -4.00
CA THR A 98 17.08 -2.91 -3.31
C THR A 98 16.77 -4.17 -2.49
N VAL A 99 17.48 -5.28 -2.68
CA VAL A 99 17.18 -6.55 -1.97
C VAL A 99 17.35 -6.42 -0.45
N LYS A 100 18.46 -5.84 0.04
CA LYS A 100 18.66 -5.64 1.48
C LYS A 100 17.66 -4.63 2.09
N PRO A 101 17.43 -3.45 1.49
CA PRO A 101 16.36 -2.55 1.90
C PRO A 101 14.97 -3.18 1.90
N MET A 102 14.65 -4.04 0.94
CA MET A 102 13.39 -4.77 0.89
C MET A 102 13.20 -5.67 2.11
N LEU A 103 14.21 -6.48 2.45
CA LEU A 103 14.14 -7.35 3.64
C LEU A 103 13.97 -6.53 4.91
N LYS A 104 14.66 -5.39 5.02
CA LYS A 104 14.51 -4.45 6.13
C LYS A 104 13.10 -3.87 6.17
N LEU A 105 12.54 -3.47 5.02
CA LEU A 105 11.19 -2.93 4.92
C LEU A 105 10.15 -4.00 5.29
N LEU A 106 10.28 -5.22 4.79
CA LEU A 106 9.41 -6.34 5.15
C LEU A 106 9.45 -6.61 6.66
N ALA A 107 10.64 -6.67 7.25
CA ALA A 107 10.79 -6.88 8.69
C ALA A 107 10.19 -5.70 9.50
N ALA A 108 10.39 -4.47 9.08
CA ALA A 108 9.84 -3.29 9.73
C ALA A 108 8.31 -3.23 9.60
N SER A 109 7.77 -3.57 8.42
CA SER A 109 6.31 -3.62 8.17
C SER A 109 5.66 -4.75 8.96
N LEU A 110 6.28 -5.93 8.99
CA LEU A 110 5.80 -7.07 9.79
C LEU A 110 5.79 -6.74 11.29
N LEU A 111 6.86 -6.10 11.78
CA LEU A 111 6.95 -5.66 13.18
C LEU A 111 5.87 -4.61 13.48
N ALA A 112 5.68 -3.62 12.62
CA ALA A 112 4.63 -2.61 12.78
C ALA A 112 3.23 -3.24 12.77
N PHE A 113 2.98 -4.19 11.86
CA PHE A 113 1.73 -4.95 11.79
C PHE A 113 1.51 -5.77 13.08
N LEU A 114 2.53 -6.47 13.57
CA LEU A 114 2.45 -7.26 14.81
C LEU A 114 2.12 -6.37 16.01
N ILE A 115 2.83 -5.25 16.16
CA ILE A 115 2.56 -4.27 17.23
C ILE A 115 1.12 -3.78 17.13
N MET A 116 0.67 -3.44 15.94
CA MET A 116 -0.69 -2.96 15.68
C MET A 116 -1.74 -4.00 16.04
N THR A 117 -1.54 -5.25 15.62
CA THR A 117 -2.44 -6.38 15.94
C THR A 117 -2.56 -6.57 17.45
N VAL A 118 -1.44 -6.54 18.19
CA VAL A 118 -1.44 -6.65 19.64
C VAL A 118 -2.19 -5.49 20.30
N VAL A 119 -1.92 -4.25 19.87
CA VAL A 119 -2.60 -3.06 20.41
C VAL A 119 -4.10 -3.13 20.17
N LEU A 120 -4.53 -3.52 18.96
CA LEU A 120 -5.94 -3.66 18.61
C LEU A 120 -6.61 -4.80 19.37
N ALA A 121 -5.94 -5.94 19.55
CA ALA A 121 -6.45 -7.05 20.33
C ALA A 121 -6.66 -6.63 21.80
N VAL A 122 -5.69 -5.95 22.41
CA VAL A 122 -5.82 -5.43 23.78
C VAL A 122 -6.95 -4.41 23.87
N ALA A 123 -7.04 -3.48 22.92
CA ALA A 123 -8.13 -2.50 22.89
C ALA A 123 -9.51 -3.16 22.77
N ALA A 124 -9.65 -4.18 21.91
CA ALA A 124 -10.89 -4.95 21.76
C ALA A 124 -11.29 -5.66 23.07
N VAL A 125 -10.33 -6.29 23.76
CA VAL A 125 -10.57 -6.94 25.06
C VAL A 125 -11.01 -5.91 26.11
N VAL A 126 -10.33 -4.78 26.20
CA VAL A 126 -10.69 -3.70 27.15
C VAL A 126 -12.09 -3.17 26.86
N LEU A 127 -12.43 -2.93 25.60
CA LEU A 127 -13.76 -2.48 25.22
C LEU A 127 -14.85 -3.51 25.53
N ALA A 128 -14.58 -4.79 25.31
CA ALA A 128 -15.51 -5.88 25.66
C ALA A 128 -15.74 -5.95 27.18
N LEU A 129 -14.66 -5.83 27.98
CA LEU A 129 -14.76 -5.82 29.44
C LEU A 129 -15.54 -4.60 29.94
N LEU A 130 -15.29 -3.40 29.37
CA LEU A 130 -16.04 -2.19 29.73
C LEU A 130 -17.52 -2.32 29.36
N ALA A 131 -17.83 -2.84 28.17
CA ALA A 131 -19.22 -3.07 27.77
C ALA A 131 -19.92 -4.07 28.70
N GLY A 132 -19.27 -5.16 29.07
CA GLY A 132 -19.79 -6.13 30.04
C GLY A 132 -20.02 -5.54 31.43
N LEU A 133 -19.07 -4.72 31.90
CA LEU A 133 -19.19 -4.02 33.19
C LEU A 133 -20.37 -3.03 33.20
N ILE A 134 -20.50 -2.24 32.15
CA ILE A 134 -21.60 -1.25 31.99
C ILE A 134 -22.94 -2.00 31.91
N GLY A 135 -23.02 -3.04 31.09
CA GLY A 135 -24.23 -3.90 31.03
C GLY A 135 -24.63 -4.47 32.36
N GLY A 136 -23.66 -5.01 33.12
CA GLY A 136 -23.91 -5.56 34.45
C GLY A 136 -24.31 -4.52 35.49
N LEU A 137 -23.72 -3.31 35.47
CA LEU A 137 -24.03 -2.24 36.41
C LEU A 137 -25.40 -1.57 36.17
N PHE A 138 -25.80 -1.45 34.93
CA PHE A 138 -27.00 -0.73 34.51
C PHE A 138 -28.16 -1.68 34.16
N GLY A 139 -27.98 -3.00 34.30
CA GLY A 139 -29.00 -4.00 33.93
C GLY A 139 -29.36 -3.96 32.43
N VAL A 140 -28.47 -3.43 31.60
CA VAL A 140 -28.66 -3.40 30.16
C VAL A 140 -28.21 -4.74 29.58
N GLU A 141 -29.16 -5.56 29.15
CA GLU A 141 -28.84 -6.78 28.43
C GLU A 141 -28.06 -6.38 27.14
N LEU A 142 -26.86 -6.97 26.99
CA LEU A 142 -26.11 -6.81 25.76
C LEU A 142 -26.98 -7.31 24.60
N PRO A 143 -27.13 -6.52 23.54
CA PRO A 143 -27.96 -6.91 22.40
C PRO A 143 -27.49 -8.24 21.84
N ASP A 144 -28.42 -9.15 21.52
CA ASP A 144 -28.10 -10.42 20.86
C ASP A 144 -27.20 -10.16 19.63
N ALA A 145 -26.26 -11.09 19.36
CA ALA A 145 -25.27 -10.94 18.29
C ALA A 145 -25.88 -10.65 16.90
N GLN A 146 -27.17 -10.92 16.73
CA GLN A 146 -27.92 -10.64 15.49
C GLN A 146 -28.78 -9.36 15.56
N SER A 147 -28.75 -8.63 16.66
CA SER A 147 -29.51 -7.37 16.76
C SER A 147 -28.86 -6.26 15.95
N ALA A 148 -29.66 -5.31 15.45
CA ALA A 148 -29.15 -4.14 14.72
C ALA A 148 -28.15 -3.33 15.57
N GLY A 149 -28.31 -3.33 16.89
CA GLY A 149 -27.41 -2.65 17.83
C GLY A 149 -26.03 -3.30 17.90
N SER A 150 -25.95 -4.63 17.91
CA SER A 150 -24.66 -5.35 17.89
C SER A 150 -23.93 -5.19 16.55
N MET A 151 -24.67 -5.21 15.42
CA MET A 151 -24.08 -4.92 14.11
C MET A 151 -23.52 -3.50 14.05
N LEU A 152 -24.23 -2.49 14.52
CA LEU A 152 -23.75 -1.12 14.60
C LEU A 152 -22.48 -0.98 15.44
N LEU A 153 -22.41 -1.67 16.59
CA LEU A 153 -21.24 -1.68 17.44
C LEU A 153 -20.04 -2.34 16.74
N ILE A 154 -20.25 -3.47 16.08
CA ILE A 154 -19.21 -4.15 15.29
C ILE A 154 -18.70 -3.23 14.18
N PHE A 155 -19.60 -2.59 13.43
CA PHE A 155 -19.21 -1.62 12.39
C PHE A 155 -18.43 -0.45 12.97
N ALA A 156 -18.82 0.09 14.12
CA ALA A 156 -18.10 1.18 14.77
C ALA A 156 -16.69 0.77 15.20
N ILE A 157 -16.53 -0.45 15.73
CA ILE A 157 -15.22 -1.02 16.10
C ILE A 157 -14.35 -1.20 14.85
N ILE A 158 -14.89 -1.81 13.81
CA ILE A 158 -14.16 -1.99 12.54
C ILE A 158 -13.74 -0.64 11.97
N ALA A 159 -14.64 0.35 11.93
CA ALA A 159 -14.33 1.69 11.45
C ALA A 159 -13.22 2.35 12.28
N ALA A 160 -13.26 2.24 13.61
CA ALA A 160 -12.21 2.76 14.49
C ALA A 160 -10.86 2.08 14.21
N ILE A 161 -10.85 0.76 14.04
CA ILE A 161 -9.65 -0.01 13.66
C ILE A 161 -9.08 0.50 12.33
N MET A 162 -9.92 0.61 11.31
CA MET A 162 -9.52 1.09 9.98
C MET A 162 -8.94 2.52 10.03
N ILE A 163 -9.52 3.41 10.84
CA ILE A 163 -8.99 4.77 11.02
C ILE A 163 -7.61 4.75 11.66
N VAL A 164 -7.41 3.95 12.70
CA VAL A 164 -6.11 3.82 13.38
C VAL A 164 -5.07 3.21 12.44
N GLU A 165 -5.42 2.15 11.72
CA GLU A 165 -4.54 1.50 10.73
C GLU A 165 -4.15 2.47 9.62
N PHE A 166 -5.12 3.22 9.10
CA PHE A 166 -4.87 4.24 8.08
C PHE A 166 -3.92 5.34 8.60
N PHE A 167 -4.13 5.82 9.84
CA PHE A 167 -3.24 6.80 10.46
C PHE A 167 -1.80 6.28 10.61
N VAL A 168 -1.63 5.04 11.06
CA VAL A 168 -0.30 4.41 11.19
C VAL A 168 0.35 4.22 9.81
N THR A 169 -0.42 3.80 8.80
CA THR A 169 0.07 3.66 7.42
C THR A 169 0.56 5.01 6.87
N LEU A 170 -0.17 6.09 7.10
CA LEU A 170 0.29 7.44 6.74
C LEU A 170 1.59 7.81 7.44
N ARG A 171 1.71 7.48 8.73
CA ARG A 171 2.95 7.68 9.48
C ARG A 171 4.13 6.87 8.93
N LEU A 172 3.87 5.70 8.41
CA LEU A 172 4.89 4.82 7.84
C LEU A 172 5.19 5.11 6.36
N SER A 173 4.53 6.09 5.75
CA SER A 173 4.69 6.39 4.31
C SER A 173 6.12 6.75 3.88
N ALA A 174 6.94 7.31 4.79
CA ALA A 174 8.35 7.60 4.53
C ALA A 174 9.28 6.39 4.75
N LEU A 175 8.77 5.28 5.31
CA LEU A 175 9.57 4.09 5.64
C LEU A 175 10.28 3.47 4.42
N PRO A 176 9.66 3.36 3.24
CA PRO A 176 10.33 2.86 2.05
C PRO A 176 11.58 3.69 1.70
N GLY A 177 11.47 5.02 1.73
CA GLY A 177 12.61 5.92 1.47
C GLY A 177 13.72 5.77 2.50
N ILE A 178 13.39 5.71 3.81
CA ILE A 178 14.37 5.49 4.87
C ILE A 178 15.05 4.12 4.69
N ALA A 179 14.30 3.07 4.33
CA ALA A 179 14.87 1.75 4.11
C ALA A 179 15.86 1.74 2.95
N LEU A 180 15.59 2.51 1.90
CA LEU A 180 16.42 2.61 0.70
C LEU A 180 17.67 3.47 0.89
N PHE A 181 17.53 4.63 1.54
CA PHE A 181 18.58 5.65 1.56
C PHE A 181 19.33 5.76 2.89
N GLU A 182 18.76 5.29 4.01
CA GLU A 182 19.40 5.36 5.32
C GLU A 182 19.87 3.98 5.81
N ARG A 183 21.14 3.87 6.21
CA ARG A 183 21.74 2.63 6.75
C ARG A 183 21.54 2.50 8.26
N ILE A 184 20.30 2.62 8.73
CA ILE A 184 19.95 2.52 10.16
C ILE A 184 19.17 1.24 10.44
N GLY A 185 19.13 0.79 11.70
CA GLY A 185 18.39 -0.43 12.09
C GLY A 185 16.87 -0.27 12.00
N ILE A 186 16.12 -1.39 12.12
CA ILE A 186 14.66 -1.46 11.93
C ILE A 186 13.93 -0.50 12.90
N PHE A 187 14.23 -0.58 14.21
CA PHE A 187 13.60 0.29 15.21
C PHE A 187 13.95 1.79 14.99
N ALA A 188 15.21 2.05 14.63
CA ALA A 188 15.63 3.41 14.29
C ALA A 188 14.89 3.93 13.06
N SER A 189 14.64 3.08 12.05
CA SER A 189 13.85 3.44 10.86
C SER A 189 12.41 3.80 11.21
N LEU A 190 11.74 3.01 12.06
CA LEU A 190 10.38 3.31 12.53
C LEU A 190 10.32 4.63 13.30
N ARG A 191 11.26 4.85 14.22
CA ARG A 191 11.35 6.11 14.98
C ARG A 191 11.66 7.31 14.07
N ARG A 192 12.54 7.12 13.09
CA ARG A 192 12.92 8.15 12.10
C ARG A 192 11.71 8.52 11.23
N THR A 193 10.97 7.52 10.72
CA THR A 193 9.75 7.72 9.95
C THR A 193 8.74 8.55 10.74
N TRP A 194 8.50 8.19 12.00
CA TRP A 194 7.55 8.90 12.86
C TRP A 194 7.94 10.36 13.08
N ARG A 195 9.24 10.63 13.20
CA ARG A 195 9.77 12.00 13.35
C ARG A 195 9.61 12.80 12.05
N LEU A 196 10.01 12.25 10.92
CA LEU A 196 9.91 12.91 9.61
C LEU A 196 8.49 13.28 9.21
N THR A 197 7.51 12.44 9.53
CA THR A 197 6.11 12.70 9.19
C THR A 197 5.40 13.62 10.18
N ARG A 198 6.05 13.97 11.29
CA ARG A 198 5.48 14.87 12.31
C ARG A 198 5.33 16.28 11.73
N GLY A 199 4.11 16.84 11.83
CA GLY A 199 3.79 18.16 11.28
C GLY A 199 3.31 18.14 9.82
N HIS A 200 3.45 17.01 9.09
CA HIS A 200 3.08 16.90 7.67
C HIS A 200 1.87 15.98 7.42
N MET A 201 1.15 15.62 8.47
CA MET A 201 0.04 14.64 8.39
C MET A 201 -1.07 15.04 7.42
N LEU A 202 -1.46 16.32 7.39
CA LEU A 202 -2.51 16.78 6.49
C LEU A 202 -2.09 16.66 5.01
N THR A 203 -0.84 16.97 4.70
CA THR A 203 -0.30 16.82 3.34
C THR A 203 -0.24 15.35 2.94
N LEU A 204 0.21 14.46 3.84
CA LEU A 204 0.24 13.02 3.61
C LEU A 204 -1.18 12.45 3.45
N LEU A 205 -2.13 12.90 4.28
CA LEU A 205 -3.53 12.53 4.18
C LEU A 205 -4.12 12.95 2.83
N ALA A 206 -3.88 14.19 2.39
CA ALA A 206 -4.36 14.67 1.10
C ALA A 206 -3.77 13.86 -0.06
N LEU A 207 -2.48 13.55 -0.02
CA LEU A 207 -1.84 12.67 -1.02
C LEU A 207 -2.46 11.28 -1.03
N ALA A 208 -2.64 10.66 0.14
CA ALA A 208 -3.26 9.34 0.25
C ALA A 208 -4.70 9.33 -0.29
N LEU A 209 -5.50 10.35 0.03
CA LEU A 209 -6.86 10.48 -0.49
C LEU A 209 -6.88 10.60 -2.02
N ILE A 210 -5.97 11.37 -2.61
CA ILE A 210 -5.84 11.48 -4.07
C ILE A 210 -5.56 10.09 -4.67
N TYR A 211 -4.63 9.33 -4.09
CA TYR A 211 -4.32 7.97 -4.57
C TYR A 211 -5.47 6.99 -4.38
N ILE A 212 -6.16 7.03 -3.23
CA ILE A 212 -7.31 6.17 -2.96
C ILE A 212 -8.44 6.47 -3.94
N LEU A 213 -8.75 7.74 -4.18
CA LEU A 213 -9.78 8.15 -5.14
C LEU A 213 -9.43 7.74 -6.58
N ALA A 214 -8.16 7.92 -6.99
CA ALA A 214 -7.70 7.47 -8.29
C ALA A 214 -7.77 5.93 -8.43
N ALA A 215 -7.35 5.19 -7.40
CA ALA A 215 -7.45 3.73 -7.39
C ALA A 215 -8.92 3.26 -7.42
N ALA A 216 -9.79 3.86 -6.62
CA ALA A 216 -11.22 3.55 -6.61
C ALA A 216 -11.88 3.81 -7.97
N LEU A 217 -11.52 4.93 -8.63
CA LEU A 217 -12.00 5.24 -9.97
C LEU A 217 -11.53 4.18 -10.99
N ILE A 218 -10.26 3.77 -10.94
CA ILE A 218 -9.73 2.73 -11.82
C ILE A 218 -10.46 1.40 -11.57
N VAL A 219 -10.62 0.99 -10.31
CA VAL A 219 -11.34 -0.24 -9.95
C VAL A 219 -12.79 -0.18 -10.46
N ALA A 220 -13.47 0.96 -10.28
CA ALA A 220 -14.81 1.15 -10.79
C ALA A 220 -14.87 1.04 -12.33
N LEU A 221 -13.93 1.71 -13.03
CA LEU A 221 -13.84 1.63 -14.49
C LEU A 221 -13.58 0.20 -14.98
N VAL A 222 -12.69 -0.54 -14.33
CA VAL A 222 -12.40 -1.94 -14.63
C VAL A 222 -13.66 -2.79 -14.39
N TYR A 223 -14.30 -2.65 -13.23
CA TYR A 223 -15.50 -3.41 -12.87
C TYR A 223 -16.66 -3.16 -13.85
N PHE A 224 -17.01 -1.89 -14.09
CA PHE A 224 -18.10 -1.55 -15.02
C PHE A 224 -17.73 -1.88 -16.46
N GLY A 225 -16.47 -1.73 -16.86
CA GLY A 225 -15.99 -2.09 -18.19
C GLY A 225 -16.13 -3.60 -18.46
N THR A 226 -15.72 -4.44 -17.52
CA THR A 226 -15.83 -5.90 -17.64
C THR A 226 -17.28 -6.37 -17.62
N GLN A 227 -18.12 -5.77 -16.79
CA GLN A 227 -19.56 -6.13 -16.73
C GLN A 227 -20.34 -5.77 -18.01
N LYS A 228 -20.07 -4.61 -18.62
CA LYS A 228 -20.82 -4.15 -19.80
C LYS A 228 -20.26 -4.62 -21.14
N PHE A 229 -18.96 -4.76 -21.25
CA PHE A 229 -18.24 -4.98 -22.51
C PHE A 229 -17.41 -6.26 -22.48
N GLY A 230 -17.41 -6.98 -21.35
CA GLY A 230 -16.62 -8.21 -21.21
C GLY A 230 -17.21 -9.31 -22.11
N PRO A 231 -16.45 -9.81 -23.09
CA PRO A 231 -16.80 -11.04 -23.77
C PRO A 231 -16.74 -12.21 -22.77
N PRO A 232 -17.28 -13.40 -23.14
CA PRO A 232 -17.17 -14.58 -22.27
C PRO A 232 -15.75 -14.78 -21.77
N ALA A 233 -15.60 -15.12 -20.48
CA ALA A 233 -14.32 -15.10 -19.76
C ALA A 233 -13.17 -15.88 -20.44
N ASP A 234 -13.51 -16.85 -21.29
CA ASP A 234 -12.55 -17.76 -21.94
C ASP A 234 -12.14 -17.31 -23.36
N SER A 235 -12.46 -16.07 -23.75
CA SER A 235 -12.18 -15.59 -25.10
C SER A 235 -10.92 -14.72 -25.17
N LEU A 236 -10.18 -14.81 -26.27
CA LEU A 236 -9.00 -13.99 -26.57
C LEU A 236 -9.30 -12.47 -26.46
N PRO A 237 -10.48 -11.96 -26.90
CA PRO A 237 -10.88 -10.58 -26.69
C PRO A 237 -11.02 -10.18 -25.20
N ALA A 238 -11.47 -11.10 -24.31
CA ALA A 238 -11.56 -10.81 -22.87
C ALA A 238 -10.19 -10.53 -22.27
N PHE A 239 -9.18 -11.30 -22.65
CA PHE A 239 -7.80 -11.09 -22.22
C PHE A 239 -7.25 -9.75 -22.70
N ALA A 240 -7.51 -9.39 -23.97
CA ALA A 240 -7.06 -8.10 -24.52
C ALA A 240 -7.72 -6.91 -23.79
N ILE A 241 -9.02 -7.00 -23.49
CA ILE A 241 -9.73 -5.97 -22.72
C ILE A 241 -9.20 -5.89 -21.29
N ALA A 242 -8.99 -7.03 -20.62
CA ALA A 242 -8.41 -7.06 -19.29
C ALA A 242 -7.00 -6.44 -19.27
N ALA A 243 -6.15 -6.77 -20.24
CA ALA A 243 -4.82 -6.17 -20.38
C ALA A 243 -4.88 -4.65 -20.60
N LEU A 244 -5.82 -4.17 -21.44
CA LEU A 244 -6.03 -2.73 -21.68
C LEU A 244 -6.49 -2.02 -20.40
N LEU A 245 -7.35 -2.62 -19.62
CA LEU A 245 -7.85 -2.08 -18.35
C LEU A 245 -6.76 -2.07 -17.24
N LEU A 246 -5.70 -2.87 -17.39
CA LEU A 246 -4.55 -2.82 -16.49
C LEU A 246 -3.63 -1.61 -16.72
N LEU A 247 -3.67 -0.96 -17.89
CA LEU A 247 -2.80 0.19 -18.19
C LEU A 247 -2.99 1.37 -17.21
N PRO A 248 -4.22 1.80 -16.86
CA PRO A 248 -4.42 2.83 -15.84
C PRO A 248 -3.87 2.42 -14.47
N SER A 249 -4.00 1.14 -14.11
CA SER A 249 -3.46 0.61 -12.85
C SER A 249 -1.92 0.64 -12.85
N LEU A 250 -1.30 0.31 -13.97
CA LEU A 250 0.15 0.42 -14.15
C LEU A 250 0.61 1.89 -14.05
N ALA A 251 -0.09 2.82 -14.70
CA ALA A 251 0.21 4.24 -14.63
C ALA A 251 0.11 4.75 -13.18
N LEU A 252 -0.96 4.41 -12.45
CA LEU A 252 -1.12 4.77 -11.05
C LEU A 252 0.00 4.19 -10.19
N ASN A 253 0.39 2.94 -10.42
CA ASN A 253 1.47 2.28 -9.69
C ASN A 253 2.84 2.94 -9.95
N ILE A 254 3.10 3.39 -11.18
CA ILE A 254 4.30 4.18 -11.53
C ILE A 254 4.34 5.47 -10.70
N TYR A 255 3.25 6.25 -10.71
CA TYR A 255 3.17 7.49 -9.95
C TYR A 255 3.30 7.25 -8.44
N PHE A 256 2.63 6.24 -7.90
CA PHE A 256 2.70 5.89 -6.49
C PHE A 256 4.12 5.50 -6.07
N SER A 257 4.77 4.63 -6.83
CA SER A 257 6.14 4.17 -6.54
C SER A 257 7.14 5.32 -6.62
N ALA A 258 7.04 6.17 -7.65
CA ALA A 258 7.89 7.35 -7.78
C ALA A 258 7.62 8.37 -6.67
N ALA A 259 6.36 8.56 -6.27
CA ALA A 259 5.98 9.45 -5.17
C ALA A 259 6.60 9.03 -3.83
N MET A 260 6.73 7.74 -3.55
CA MET A 260 7.39 7.26 -2.33
C MET A 260 8.83 7.77 -2.22
N GLY A 261 9.60 7.73 -3.31
CA GLY A 261 10.96 8.25 -3.34
C GLY A 261 11.01 9.77 -3.19
N THR A 262 10.12 10.49 -3.88
CA THR A 262 10.06 11.97 -3.84
C THR A 262 9.56 12.50 -2.50
N VAL A 263 8.56 11.86 -1.88
CA VAL A 263 8.05 12.21 -0.53
C VAL A 263 9.17 12.14 0.51
N TYR A 264 9.91 11.04 0.54
CA TYR A 264 11.03 10.90 1.47
C TYR A 264 12.05 12.04 1.30
N ARG A 265 12.47 12.33 0.07
CA ARG A 265 13.48 13.36 -0.21
C ARG A 265 13.02 14.76 0.21
N LEU A 266 11.79 15.11 -0.07
CA LEU A 266 11.23 16.40 0.32
C LEU A 266 11.13 16.52 1.84
N LEU A 267 10.70 15.46 2.55
CA LEU A 267 10.64 15.44 4.00
C LEU A 267 12.04 15.53 4.64
N ALA A 268 13.01 14.78 4.11
CA ALA A 268 14.39 14.82 4.60
C ALA A 268 15.06 16.18 4.34
N GLY A 269 14.75 16.81 3.19
CA GLY A 269 15.24 18.15 2.86
C GLY A 269 14.70 19.23 3.80
N THR A 270 13.42 19.19 4.15
CA THR A 270 12.83 20.16 5.11
C THR A 270 13.42 20.03 6.52
N GLU A 271 13.77 18.80 6.94
CA GLU A 271 14.42 18.61 8.23
C GLU A 271 15.86 19.16 8.24
N ALA A 272 16.61 19.00 7.14
CA ALA A 272 17.96 19.54 7.00
C ALA A 272 18.00 21.09 6.97
N GLU A 273 16.95 21.73 6.41
CA GLU A 273 16.82 23.19 6.43
C GLU A 273 16.43 23.75 7.81
N ALA A 274 15.82 22.91 8.68
CA ALA A 274 15.35 23.31 10.01
C ALA A 274 16.40 23.05 11.13
N ALA A 275 17.46 22.30 10.85
CA ALA A 275 18.56 21.97 11.78
C ALA A 275 19.71 22.95 11.66
#